data_10614c9f8e20a5af644e7dcafda80844
#
_entry.id   10614c9f8e20a5af644e7dcafda80844
#
_cell.length_a   1.000
_cell.length_b   1.000
_cell.length_c   1.000
_cell.angle_alpha   90.00
_cell.angle_beta   90.00
_cell.angle_gamma   90.00
#
_symmetry.space_group_name_H-M   'P 1'
#
loop_
_entity.id
_entity.type
_entity.pdbx_description
1 polymer ?
#
loop_
_entity_poly.entity_id
_entity_poly.type
_entity_poly.pdbx_seq_one_letter_code
_entity_poly.pdbx_strand_id
1 'polypeptide(L)'
;QTAPLAIREQLAFAADALPEAVRDLSVNAAAEAVILSTCNRTELYCVGDAEMIINWLADYQGVNAADIRPYLYTLGCSETIRHAFRVACGLDSMVLGEAQILGQMKEAVRIAREQGSISTWLNALFQRTFQAAKEVRSLSGVGDNVVSMASAAVRMAEQSVGDISSLNVLFVGAGEMNESVATYFAAKQPRSLMIANRTLTRAANLCSKLGNGAQACKLEALPEILHRYDIIISCTGSELPVITRDMMANAAAQRTGSLKTQFMLDLAVPRDIEAEVAQLPAIALFTVDDMAERVAQGKEARAAAAAQAEAMVQAKVNEFVAWQQSRQRVPLICALRDEGERARQQVLNHAMRQLAKGTPPEEVLERLSVQLTNKLLHSPTRALNKADTHDGHVVKALAQVYHLPH
;
A
#
# COMPACT_ATOMS: atom_id res chain seq x y z
N GLN A 1 -11.47 -2.85 -6.86
CA GLN A 1 -12.30 -1.82 -7.53
C GLN A 1 -13.56 -2.41 -8.18
N THR A 2 -13.61 -3.71 -8.39
CA THR A 2 -14.77 -4.40 -9.01
C THR A 2 -15.65 -5.12 -7.99
N ALA A 3 -15.19 -5.30 -6.75
CA ALA A 3 -15.96 -5.93 -5.70
C ALA A 3 -17.08 -4.99 -5.20
N PRO A 4 -18.31 -5.52 -5.03
CA PRO A 4 -19.41 -4.77 -4.41
C PRO A 4 -19.01 -4.22 -3.04
N LEU A 5 -19.64 -3.10 -2.64
CA LEU A 5 -19.33 -2.46 -1.36
C LEU A 5 -19.48 -3.43 -0.19
N ALA A 6 -20.53 -4.26 -0.19
CA ALA A 6 -20.78 -5.26 0.86
C ALA A 6 -19.62 -6.28 1.04
N ILE A 7 -18.98 -6.70 -0.07
CA ILE A 7 -17.81 -7.60 0.00
C ILE A 7 -16.57 -6.85 0.53
N ARG A 8 -16.41 -5.58 0.13
CA ARG A 8 -15.29 -4.75 0.64
C ARG A 8 -15.43 -4.48 2.14
N GLU A 9 -16.67 -4.27 2.61
CA GLU A 9 -16.98 -4.10 4.03
C GLU A 9 -16.62 -5.35 4.84
N GLN A 10 -16.93 -6.54 4.32
CA GLN A 10 -16.59 -7.80 4.99
C GLN A 10 -15.08 -8.07 5.05
N LEU A 11 -14.31 -7.56 4.10
CA LEU A 11 -12.87 -7.79 4.02
C LEU A 11 -12.03 -6.61 4.54
N ALA A 12 -12.65 -5.55 5.02
CA ALA A 12 -11.96 -4.42 5.62
C ALA A 12 -11.39 -4.78 7.00
N PHE A 13 -10.23 -4.23 7.32
CA PHE A 13 -9.63 -4.36 8.64
C PHE A 13 -9.81 -3.06 9.41
N ALA A 14 -10.35 -3.14 10.60
CA ALA A 14 -10.38 -2.01 11.52
C ALA A 14 -8.94 -1.58 11.89
N ALA A 15 -8.73 -0.30 12.09
CA ALA A 15 -7.38 0.24 12.31
C ALA A 15 -6.70 -0.32 13.59
N ASP A 16 -7.47 -0.63 14.61
CA ASP A 16 -7.02 -1.21 15.88
C ASP A 16 -6.76 -2.72 15.77
N ALA A 17 -7.41 -3.42 14.84
CA ALA A 17 -7.19 -4.84 14.56
C ALA A 17 -5.96 -5.12 13.68
N LEU A 18 -5.49 -4.14 12.89
CA LEU A 18 -4.36 -4.31 11.95
C LEU A 18 -3.08 -4.87 12.58
N PRO A 19 -2.63 -4.42 13.77
CA PRO A 19 -1.41 -4.96 14.39
C PRO A 19 -1.50 -6.46 14.69
N GLU A 20 -2.64 -6.90 15.21
CA GLU A 20 -2.90 -8.31 15.51
C GLU A 20 -3.02 -9.13 14.22
N ALA A 21 -3.81 -8.64 13.25
CA ALA A 21 -4.04 -9.31 11.98
C ALA A 21 -2.74 -9.54 11.20
N VAL A 22 -1.87 -8.54 11.08
CA VAL A 22 -0.61 -8.68 10.33
C VAL A 22 0.36 -9.63 11.02
N ARG A 23 0.38 -9.66 12.35
CA ARG A 23 1.16 -10.61 13.13
C ARG A 23 0.64 -12.03 12.93
N ASP A 24 -0.65 -12.24 13.04
CA ASP A 24 -1.29 -13.54 12.87
C ASP A 24 -1.06 -14.09 11.46
N LEU A 25 -1.23 -13.25 10.42
CA LEU A 25 -0.93 -13.60 9.03
C LEU A 25 0.53 -14.06 8.86
N SER A 26 1.48 -13.36 9.47
CA SER A 26 2.90 -13.70 9.35
C SER A 26 3.30 -14.98 10.10
N VAL A 27 2.53 -15.37 11.12
CA VAL A 27 2.78 -16.61 11.88
C VAL A 27 2.14 -17.82 11.19
N ASN A 28 0.92 -17.66 10.65
CA ASN A 28 0.08 -18.78 10.24
C ASN A 28 0.06 -19.03 8.74
N ALA A 29 0.36 -18.02 7.88
CA ALA A 29 0.16 -18.16 6.44
C ALA A 29 1.27 -17.56 5.56
N ALA A 30 2.14 -16.69 6.07
CA ALA A 30 3.17 -16.05 5.26
C ALA A 30 4.49 -15.87 6.02
N ALA A 31 5.63 -15.89 5.31
CA ALA A 31 6.94 -15.61 5.91
C ALA A 31 7.18 -14.12 6.14
N GLU A 32 6.60 -13.26 5.32
CA GLU A 32 6.54 -11.81 5.46
C GLU A 32 5.14 -11.33 5.10
N ALA A 33 4.61 -10.32 5.80
CA ALA A 33 3.28 -9.79 5.55
C ALA A 33 3.16 -8.29 5.82
N VAL A 34 2.40 -7.59 4.96
CA VAL A 34 1.91 -6.22 5.16
C VAL A 34 0.45 -6.20 4.74
N ILE A 35 -0.42 -5.61 5.54
CA ILE A 35 -1.84 -5.42 5.24
C ILE A 35 -2.10 -3.94 5.00
N LEU A 36 -2.55 -3.58 3.80
CA LEU A 36 -3.03 -2.26 3.45
C LEU A 36 -4.56 -2.31 3.35
N SER A 37 -5.25 -1.74 4.32
CA SER A 37 -6.72 -1.62 4.34
C SER A 37 -7.11 -0.15 4.29
N THR A 38 -7.94 0.22 3.31
CA THR A 38 -8.41 1.59 3.08
C THR A 38 -9.89 1.54 2.69
N CYS A 39 -10.55 2.68 2.54
CA CYS A 39 -11.94 2.74 2.07
C CYS A 39 -12.18 2.10 0.69
N ASN A 40 -11.13 1.95 -0.14
CA ASN A 40 -11.28 1.46 -1.51
C ASN A 40 -10.60 0.12 -1.79
N ARG A 41 -9.71 -0.35 -0.92
CA ARG A 41 -8.94 -1.58 -1.13
C ARG A 41 -8.49 -2.24 0.16
N THR A 42 -8.47 -3.55 0.12
CA THR A 42 -7.74 -4.39 1.07
C THR A 42 -6.71 -5.19 0.29
N GLU A 43 -5.44 -4.99 0.58
CA GLU A 43 -4.32 -5.64 -0.09
C GLU A 43 -3.40 -6.31 0.93
N LEU A 44 -3.07 -7.57 0.68
CA LEU A 44 -2.12 -8.34 1.47
C LEU A 44 -0.85 -8.53 0.64
N TYR A 45 0.23 -7.87 1.04
CA TYR A 45 1.56 -8.06 0.45
C TYR A 45 2.28 -9.12 1.26
N CYS A 46 2.52 -10.27 0.66
CA CYS A 46 3.01 -11.43 1.38
C CYS A 46 4.14 -12.14 0.66
N VAL A 47 4.99 -12.82 1.43
CA VAL A 47 5.91 -13.84 0.93
C VAL A 47 5.39 -15.19 1.43
N GLY A 48 4.71 -15.95 0.56
CA GLY A 48 4.06 -17.21 0.94
C GLY A 48 3.24 -17.81 -0.18
N ASP A 49 2.52 -18.87 0.14
CA ASP A 49 1.58 -19.53 -0.77
C ASP A 49 0.25 -18.76 -0.83
N ALA A 50 -0.21 -18.46 -2.06
CA ALA A 50 -1.41 -17.65 -2.27
C ALA A 50 -2.68 -18.31 -1.72
N GLU A 51 -2.80 -19.65 -1.83
CA GLU A 51 -3.98 -20.37 -1.34
C GLU A 51 -4.04 -20.36 0.18
N MET A 52 -2.90 -20.51 0.85
CA MET A 52 -2.83 -20.40 2.32
C MET A 52 -3.25 -19.00 2.79
N ILE A 53 -2.79 -17.96 2.10
CA ILE A 53 -3.11 -16.58 2.43
C ILE A 53 -4.61 -16.27 2.21
N ILE A 54 -5.20 -16.77 1.12
CA ILE A 54 -6.63 -16.61 0.82
C ILE A 54 -7.49 -17.31 1.88
N ASN A 55 -7.13 -18.54 2.26
CA ASN A 55 -7.84 -19.27 3.30
C ASN A 55 -7.71 -18.58 4.65
N TRP A 56 -6.50 -18.12 5.00
CA TRP A 56 -6.30 -17.30 6.19
C TRP A 56 -7.19 -16.06 6.21
N LEU A 57 -7.28 -15.31 5.09
CA LEU A 57 -8.13 -14.12 5.00
C LEU A 57 -9.60 -14.46 5.25
N ALA A 58 -10.08 -15.55 4.65
CA ALA A 58 -11.46 -16.01 4.83
C ALA A 58 -11.75 -16.41 6.29
N ASP A 59 -10.85 -17.19 6.90
CA ASP A 59 -10.99 -17.65 8.28
C ASP A 59 -10.93 -16.45 9.26
N TYR A 60 -9.99 -15.54 9.05
CA TYR A 60 -9.81 -14.35 9.90
C TYR A 60 -11.03 -13.42 9.86
N GLN A 61 -11.63 -13.24 8.70
CA GLN A 61 -12.82 -12.40 8.51
C GLN A 61 -14.15 -13.15 8.75
N GLY A 62 -14.10 -14.44 9.05
CA GLY A 62 -15.28 -15.25 9.32
C GLY A 62 -16.19 -15.42 8.09
N VAL A 63 -15.62 -15.44 6.86
CA VAL A 63 -16.34 -15.59 5.60
C VAL A 63 -15.92 -16.88 4.88
N ASN A 64 -16.75 -17.36 3.94
CA ASN A 64 -16.39 -18.51 3.14
C ASN A 64 -15.42 -18.10 2.01
N ALA A 65 -14.29 -18.79 1.89
CA ALA A 65 -13.30 -18.53 0.85
C ALA A 65 -13.88 -18.62 -0.58
N ALA A 66 -14.85 -19.50 -0.82
CA ALA A 66 -15.50 -19.64 -2.12
C ALA A 66 -16.29 -18.38 -2.52
N ASP A 67 -16.88 -17.68 -1.56
CA ASP A 67 -17.72 -16.50 -1.79
C ASP A 67 -16.88 -15.24 -2.10
N ILE A 68 -15.69 -15.13 -1.51
CA ILE A 68 -14.80 -14.00 -1.74
C ILE A 68 -13.86 -14.18 -2.93
N ARG A 69 -13.52 -15.42 -3.30
CA ARG A 69 -12.57 -15.75 -4.37
C ARG A 69 -12.83 -15.07 -5.72
N PRO A 70 -14.07 -14.92 -6.21
CA PRO A 70 -14.35 -14.20 -7.45
C PRO A 70 -13.97 -12.71 -7.42
N TYR A 71 -13.80 -12.13 -6.26
CA TYR A 71 -13.46 -10.73 -6.04
C TYR A 71 -12.00 -10.48 -5.66
N LEU A 72 -11.22 -11.58 -5.51
CA LEU A 72 -9.78 -11.50 -5.24
C LEU A 72 -8.98 -11.62 -6.53
N TYR A 73 -7.83 -10.97 -6.55
CA TYR A 73 -6.80 -11.21 -7.54
C TYR A 73 -5.46 -11.47 -6.83
N THR A 74 -4.69 -12.38 -7.38
CA THR A 74 -3.33 -12.65 -6.92
C THR A 74 -2.34 -12.23 -7.99
N LEU A 75 -1.28 -11.55 -7.56
CA LEU A 75 -0.24 -11.03 -8.44
C LEU A 75 1.06 -11.80 -8.19
N GLY A 76 1.71 -12.21 -9.27
CA GLY A 76 3.06 -12.76 -9.20
C GLY A 76 4.11 -11.70 -8.82
N CYS A 77 5.35 -12.15 -8.59
CA CYS A 77 6.41 -11.28 -8.05
C CYS A 77 6.58 -9.96 -8.83
N SER A 78 6.75 -10.01 -10.16
CA SER A 78 6.95 -8.81 -10.99
C SER A 78 5.71 -7.91 -11.06
N GLU A 79 4.52 -8.54 -11.08
CA GLU A 79 3.25 -7.82 -11.07
C GLU A 79 2.99 -7.14 -9.72
N THR A 80 3.32 -7.81 -8.61
CA THR A 80 3.25 -7.25 -7.26
C THR A 80 4.14 -6.01 -7.13
N ILE A 81 5.38 -6.06 -7.63
CA ILE A 81 6.29 -4.91 -7.64
C ILE A 81 5.67 -3.73 -8.40
N ARG A 82 5.19 -4.00 -9.61
CA ARG A 82 4.54 -2.97 -10.45
C ARG A 82 3.32 -2.39 -9.76
N HIS A 83 2.47 -3.25 -9.18
CA HIS A 83 1.27 -2.84 -8.48
C HIS A 83 1.59 -1.96 -7.28
N ALA A 84 2.53 -2.35 -6.42
CA ALA A 84 2.95 -1.56 -5.27
C ALA A 84 3.42 -0.15 -5.68
N PHE A 85 4.22 -0.05 -6.75
CA PHE A 85 4.69 1.24 -7.27
C PHE A 85 3.53 2.09 -7.81
N ARG A 86 2.60 1.51 -8.57
CA ARG A 86 1.41 2.19 -9.10
C ARG A 86 0.52 2.72 -7.98
N VAL A 87 0.24 1.87 -6.97
CA VAL A 87 -0.57 2.25 -5.81
C VAL A 87 0.09 3.40 -5.05
N ALA A 88 1.38 3.31 -4.75
CA ALA A 88 2.11 4.36 -4.03
C ALA A 88 2.18 5.69 -4.80
N CYS A 89 2.20 5.63 -6.14
CA CYS A 89 2.14 6.82 -6.99
C CYS A 89 0.73 7.41 -7.10
N GLY A 90 -0.30 6.70 -6.63
CA GLY A 90 -1.71 7.09 -6.79
C GLY A 90 -2.26 6.83 -8.20
N LEU A 91 -1.58 6.02 -9.02
CA LEU A 91 -2.03 5.68 -10.38
C LEU A 91 -3.17 4.67 -10.39
N ASP A 92 -3.34 3.94 -9.29
CA ASP A 92 -4.41 2.98 -9.08
C ASP A 92 -5.42 3.44 -8.02
N SER A 93 -5.41 4.71 -7.67
CA SER A 93 -6.37 5.32 -6.75
C SER A 93 -7.64 5.78 -7.47
N MET A 94 -8.74 5.93 -6.72
CA MET A 94 -10.00 6.51 -7.24
C MET A 94 -9.75 7.90 -7.83
N VAL A 95 -8.93 8.68 -7.16
CA VAL A 95 -8.43 9.97 -7.64
C VAL A 95 -6.99 9.80 -8.08
N LEU A 96 -6.76 9.93 -9.37
CA LEU A 96 -5.43 9.78 -9.95
C LEU A 96 -4.45 10.78 -9.30
N GLY A 97 -3.35 10.24 -8.75
CA GLY A 97 -2.30 11.06 -8.13
C GLY A 97 -2.58 11.48 -6.68
N GLU A 98 -3.59 10.94 -6.01
CA GLU A 98 -3.88 11.26 -4.61
C GLU A 98 -2.69 10.93 -3.68
N ALA A 99 -2.33 11.87 -2.80
CA ALA A 99 -1.19 11.69 -1.91
C ALA A 99 -1.48 10.76 -0.73
N GLN A 100 -2.75 10.63 -0.35
CA GLN A 100 -3.19 9.94 0.87
C GLN A 100 -2.79 8.46 0.88
N ILE A 101 -2.92 7.77 -0.25
CA ILE A 101 -2.58 6.34 -0.35
C ILE A 101 -1.11 6.06 -0.01
N LEU A 102 -0.19 6.96 -0.36
CA LEU A 102 1.22 6.83 0.02
C LEU A 102 1.42 6.91 1.53
N GLY A 103 0.68 7.80 2.21
CA GLY A 103 0.64 7.90 3.67
C GLY A 103 0.14 6.60 4.31
N GLN A 104 -1.00 6.10 3.84
CA GLN A 104 -1.61 4.85 4.32
C GLN A 104 -0.69 3.64 4.12
N MET A 105 -0.02 3.54 2.97
CA MET A 105 0.95 2.47 2.71
C MET A 105 2.17 2.57 3.64
N LYS A 106 2.68 3.77 3.94
CA LYS A 106 3.77 3.95 4.91
C LYS A 106 3.34 3.52 6.31
N GLU A 107 2.12 3.83 6.70
CA GLU A 107 1.57 3.43 8.00
C GLU A 107 1.41 1.90 8.09
N ALA A 108 0.89 1.25 7.05
CA ALA A 108 0.79 -0.21 6.97
C ALA A 108 2.17 -0.89 7.14
N VAL A 109 3.20 -0.36 6.47
CA VAL A 109 4.58 -0.85 6.60
C VAL A 109 5.16 -0.58 7.99
N ARG A 110 4.82 0.56 8.62
CA ARG A 110 5.23 0.86 10.00
C ARG A 110 4.67 -0.17 10.97
N ILE A 111 3.37 -0.45 10.89
CA ILE A 111 2.70 -1.47 11.71
C ILE A 111 3.36 -2.83 11.49
N ALA A 112 3.58 -3.25 10.26
CA ALA A 112 4.23 -4.52 9.94
C ALA A 112 5.65 -4.64 10.53
N ARG A 113 6.43 -3.55 10.52
CA ARG A 113 7.75 -3.52 11.18
C ARG A 113 7.66 -3.66 12.69
N GLU A 114 6.73 -2.96 13.32
CA GLU A 114 6.52 -3.02 14.77
C GLU A 114 6.07 -4.41 15.24
N GLN A 115 5.31 -5.12 14.39
CA GLN A 115 4.90 -6.49 14.67
C GLN A 115 5.93 -7.56 14.24
N GLY A 116 7.05 -7.16 13.62
CA GLY A 116 8.08 -8.08 13.16
C GLY A 116 7.66 -8.96 11.98
N SER A 117 6.59 -8.61 11.28
CA SER A 117 6.04 -9.35 10.14
C SER A 117 6.71 -9.04 8.80
N ILE A 118 7.68 -8.15 8.77
CA ILE A 118 8.41 -7.73 7.58
C ILE A 118 9.90 -7.96 7.76
N SER A 119 10.57 -8.54 6.77
CA SER A 119 12.00 -8.78 6.80
C SER A 119 12.70 -8.24 5.54
N THR A 120 13.55 -9.01 4.92
CA THR A 120 14.45 -8.52 3.85
C THR A 120 13.70 -8.12 2.58
N TRP A 121 12.71 -8.93 2.16
CA TRP A 121 12.14 -8.79 0.82
C TRP A 121 11.11 -7.64 0.75
N LEU A 122 10.08 -7.69 1.60
CA LEU A 122 9.06 -6.64 1.63
C LEU A 122 9.64 -5.31 2.10
N ASN A 123 10.63 -5.33 3.01
CA ASN A 123 11.29 -4.10 3.42
C ASN A 123 12.03 -3.43 2.24
N ALA A 124 12.74 -4.21 1.41
CA ALA A 124 13.40 -3.69 0.22
C ALA A 124 12.40 -3.20 -0.83
N LEU A 125 11.28 -3.91 -1.03
CA LEU A 125 10.20 -3.52 -1.92
C LEU A 125 9.64 -2.16 -1.51
N PHE A 126 9.19 -2.01 -0.26
CA PHE A 126 8.53 -0.79 0.19
C PHE A 126 9.46 0.41 0.28
N GLN A 127 10.73 0.24 0.67
CA GLN A 127 11.71 1.34 0.62
C GLN A 127 11.84 1.91 -0.79
N ARG A 128 11.98 1.04 -1.81
CA ARG A 128 12.08 1.48 -3.20
C ARG A 128 10.76 2.01 -3.74
N THR A 129 9.63 1.43 -3.32
CA THR A 129 8.29 1.93 -3.63
C THR A 129 8.13 3.37 -3.17
N PHE A 130 8.52 3.70 -1.93
CA PHE A 130 8.40 5.06 -1.41
C PHE A 130 9.35 6.04 -2.10
N GLN A 131 10.56 5.62 -2.44
CA GLN A 131 11.50 6.42 -3.21
C GLN A 131 10.95 6.70 -4.62
N ALA A 132 10.50 5.66 -5.33
CA ALA A 132 9.93 5.77 -6.66
C ALA A 132 8.68 6.67 -6.65
N ALA A 133 7.78 6.50 -5.68
CA ALA A 133 6.58 7.33 -5.57
C ALA A 133 6.91 8.82 -5.40
N LYS A 134 7.91 9.16 -4.59
CA LYS A 134 8.37 10.55 -4.44
C LYS A 134 8.88 11.11 -5.77
N GLU A 135 9.72 10.37 -6.48
CA GLU A 135 10.33 10.80 -7.75
C GLU A 135 9.27 10.92 -8.86
N VAL A 136 8.44 9.89 -9.06
CA VAL A 136 7.37 9.88 -10.07
C VAL A 136 6.41 11.04 -9.87
N ARG A 137 5.92 11.24 -8.65
CA ARG A 137 4.97 12.32 -8.32
C ARG A 137 5.55 13.70 -8.58
N SER A 138 6.84 13.91 -8.26
CA SER A 138 7.50 15.22 -8.48
C SER A 138 7.79 15.52 -9.95
N LEU A 139 8.10 14.50 -10.76
CA LEU A 139 8.54 14.70 -12.14
C LEU A 139 7.43 14.57 -13.18
N SER A 140 6.38 13.77 -12.92
CA SER A 140 5.28 13.60 -13.86
C SER A 140 4.16 14.63 -13.70
N GLY A 141 4.16 15.40 -12.60
CA GLY A 141 3.05 16.30 -12.27
C GLY A 141 1.73 15.58 -11.97
N VAL A 142 1.75 14.24 -11.81
CA VAL A 142 0.53 13.45 -11.54
C VAL A 142 -0.15 13.87 -10.23
N GLY A 143 0.61 14.51 -9.31
CA GLY A 143 0.12 15.06 -8.07
C GLY A 143 -0.38 16.52 -8.14
N ASP A 144 -0.07 17.26 -9.19
CA ASP A 144 -0.21 18.73 -9.20
C ASP A 144 -1.64 19.23 -9.49
N ASN A 145 -2.47 18.40 -10.15
CA ASN A 145 -3.85 18.73 -10.53
C ASN A 145 -4.86 17.75 -9.95
N VAL A 146 -4.65 17.31 -8.73
CA VAL A 146 -5.61 16.44 -8.04
C VAL A 146 -6.87 17.28 -7.78
N VAL A 147 -7.95 17.01 -8.53
CA VAL A 147 -9.29 17.27 -7.99
C VAL A 147 -9.41 16.32 -6.81
N SER A 148 -9.01 16.79 -5.64
CA SER A 148 -9.03 15.96 -4.43
C SER A 148 -10.44 15.45 -4.20
N MET A 149 -10.59 14.28 -3.59
CA MET A 149 -11.90 13.80 -3.11
C MET A 149 -12.62 14.93 -2.35
N ALA A 150 -11.85 15.74 -1.63
CA ALA A 150 -12.35 16.90 -0.92
C ALA A 150 -12.99 17.95 -1.86
N SER A 151 -12.36 18.29 -2.99
CA SER A 151 -12.97 19.26 -3.93
C SER A 151 -14.16 18.66 -4.70
N ALA A 152 -14.17 17.33 -4.89
CA ALA A 152 -15.33 16.64 -5.48
C ALA A 152 -16.52 16.65 -4.50
N ALA A 153 -16.26 16.35 -3.20
CA ALA A 153 -17.28 16.41 -2.15
C ALA A 153 -17.93 17.79 -2.05
N VAL A 154 -17.12 18.85 -2.07
CA VAL A 154 -17.62 20.25 -2.07
C VAL A 154 -18.53 20.48 -3.27
N ARG A 155 -18.11 20.13 -4.49
CA ARG A 155 -18.92 20.31 -5.71
C ARG A 155 -20.22 19.51 -5.67
N MET A 156 -20.17 18.27 -5.18
CA MET A 156 -21.37 17.43 -5.03
C MET A 156 -22.37 18.05 -4.05
N ALA A 157 -21.88 18.59 -2.94
CA ALA A 157 -22.71 19.29 -1.97
C ALA A 157 -23.33 20.56 -2.58
N GLU A 158 -22.53 21.42 -3.24
CA GLU A 158 -23.02 22.64 -3.91
C GLU A 158 -24.08 22.35 -4.97
N GLN A 159 -23.93 21.26 -5.74
CA GLN A 159 -24.91 20.82 -6.74
C GLN A 159 -26.22 20.32 -6.10
N SER A 160 -26.15 19.73 -4.91
CA SER A 160 -27.30 19.11 -4.24
C SER A 160 -28.07 20.12 -3.39
N VAL A 161 -27.38 21.01 -2.67
CA VAL A 161 -27.99 21.88 -1.65
C VAL A 161 -27.66 23.36 -1.81
N GLY A 162 -26.88 23.73 -2.81
CA GLY A 162 -26.55 25.14 -3.13
C GLY A 162 -25.32 25.66 -2.39
N ASP A 163 -25.25 26.98 -2.19
CA ASP A 163 -24.09 27.67 -1.62
C ASP A 163 -23.83 27.28 -0.17
N ILE A 164 -22.67 26.69 0.06
CA ILE A 164 -22.23 26.17 1.37
C ILE A 164 -22.09 27.28 2.40
N SER A 165 -21.81 28.54 2.02
CA SER A 165 -21.61 29.64 2.96
C SER A 165 -22.86 29.93 3.79
N SER A 166 -24.04 29.55 3.31
CA SER A 166 -25.32 29.71 3.99
C SER A 166 -25.77 28.51 4.82
N LEU A 167 -25.01 27.40 4.79
CA LEU A 167 -25.41 26.09 5.29
C LEU A 167 -24.63 25.69 6.55
N ASN A 168 -25.23 24.78 7.32
CA ASN A 168 -24.62 24.15 8.47
C ASN A 168 -24.00 22.81 8.06
N VAL A 169 -22.74 22.58 8.42
CA VAL A 169 -21.96 21.41 8.03
C VAL A 169 -21.53 20.62 9.25
N LEU A 170 -21.79 19.31 9.22
CA LEU A 170 -21.38 18.35 10.24
C LEU A 170 -20.41 17.32 9.63
N PHE A 171 -19.27 17.14 10.26
CA PHE A 171 -18.37 16.03 10.03
C PHE A 171 -18.47 15.01 11.16
N VAL A 172 -18.61 13.73 10.81
CA VAL A 172 -18.62 12.61 11.74
C VAL A 172 -17.35 11.80 11.57
N GLY A 173 -16.49 11.82 12.58
CA GLY A 173 -15.13 11.32 12.54
C GLY A 173 -14.09 12.44 12.39
N ALA A 174 -12.91 12.24 12.99
CA ALA A 174 -11.76 13.15 12.93
C ALA A 174 -10.49 12.42 12.44
N GLY A 175 -10.66 11.57 11.41
CA GLY A 175 -9.57 10.90 10.69
C GLY A 175 -9.01 11.76 9.55
N GLU A 176 -7.91 11.31 8.94
CA GLU A 176 -7.21 12.04 7.85
C GLU A 176 -8.11 12.38 6.67
N MET A 177 -9.02 11.48 6.29
CA MET A 177 -9.96 11.72 5.19
C MET A 177 -10.88 12.88 5.51
N ASN A 178 -11.51 12.86 6.70
CA ASN A 178 -12.36 13.95 7.14
C ASN A 178 -11.58 15.25 7.36
N GLU A 179 -10.35 15.22 7.86
CA GLU A 179 -9.48 16.40 7.97
C GLU A 179 -9.25 17.03 6.60
N SER A 180 -8.94 16.23 5.58
CA SER A 180 -8.75 16.70 4.21
C SER A 180 -10.02 17.34 3.65
N VAL A 181 -11.18 16.67 3.76
CA VAL A 181 -12.46 17.18 3.24
C VAL A 181 -12.92 18.42 4.02
N ALA A 182 -12.81 18.38 5.35
CA ALA A 182 -13.22 19.51 6.22
C ALA A 182 -12.44 20.80 5.93
N THR A 183 -11.15 20.69 5.56
CA THR A 183 -10.33 21.84 5.16
C THR A 183 -10.92 22.57 3.94
N TYR A 184 -11.40 21.82 2.94
CA TYR A 184 -12.03 22.41 1.75
C TYR A 184 -13.41 22.99 2.04
N PHE A 185 -14.20 22.36 2.91
CA PHE A 185 -15.48 22.92 3.37
C PHE A 185 -15.28 24.17 4.23
N ALA A 186 -14.29 24.19 5.13
CA ALA A 186 -13.96 25.35 5.95
C ALA A 186 -13.56 26.57 5.09
N ALA A 187 -12.84 26.34 3.96
CA ALA A 187 -12.49 27.38 3.01
C ALA A 187 -13.71 28.03 2.34
N LYS A 188 -14.88 27.36 2.29
CA LYS A 188 -16.16 27.89 1.81
C LYS A 188 -16.90 28.73 2.86
N GLN A 189 -16.35 28.85 4.07
CA GLN A 189 -16.92 29.64 5.18
C GLN A 189 -18.39 29.29 5.47
N PRO A 190 -18.72 28.03 5.79
CA PRO A 190 -20.10 27.64 6.11
C PRO A 190 -20.63 28.42 7.31
N ARG A 191 -21.96 28.55 7.43
CA ARG A 191 -22.62 29.23 8.57
C ARG A 191 -22.19 28.64 9.92
N SER A 192 -22.08 27.30 9.99
CA SER A 192 -21.50 26.59 11.11
C SER A 192 -20.77 25.34 10.65
N LEU A 193 -19.71 24.98 11.36
CA LEU A 193 -18.93 23.78 11.12
C LEU A 193 -18.78 23.02 12.45
N MET A 194 -19.24 21.77 12.50
CA MET A 194 -19.16 20.90 13.67
C MET A 194 -18.40 19.63 13.33
N ILE A 195 -17.57 19.18 14.25
CA ILE A 195 -16.86 17.90 14.17
C ILE A 195 -17.35 17.00 15.31
N ALA A 196 -18.04 15.92 15.00
CA ALA A 196 -18.44 14.91 15.96
C ALA A 196 -17.43 13.75 15.94
N ASN A 197 -16.89 13.35 17.09
CA ASN A 197 -15.95 12.23 17.15
C ASN A 197 -16.07 11.50 18.49
N ARG A 198 -15.74 10.18 18.51
CA ARG A 198 -15.71 9.37 19.73
C ARG A 198 -14.77 10.00 20.77
N THR A 199 -13.58 10.42 20.34
CA THR A 199 -12.59 11.11 21.19
C THR A 199 -12.71 12.62 20.99
N LEU A 200 -13.26 13.33 21.95
CA LEU A 200 -13.49 14.77 21.87
C LEU A 200 -12.20 15.58 21.61
N THR A 201 -11.08 15.16 22.19
CA THR A 201 -9.77 15.82 21.96
C THR A 201 -9.33 15.77 20.51
N ARG A 202 -9.58 14.67 19.78
CA ARG A 202 -9.29 14.59 18.34
C ARG A 202 -10.15 15.58 17.54
N ALA A 203 -11.46 15.66 17.86
CA ALA A 203 -12.34 16.64 17.22
C ALA A 203 -11.90 18.08 17.52
N ALA A 204 -11.56 18.41 18.77
CA ALA A 204 -11.08 19.74 19.16
C ALA A 204 -9.77 20.12 18.47
N ASN A 205 -8.82 19.18 18.33
CA ASN A 205 -7.58 19.39 17.60
C ASN A 205 -7.84 19.70 16.12
N LEU A 206 -8.77 18.99 15.49
CA LEU A 206 -9.16 19.27 14.11
C LEU A 206 -9.82 20.63 13.99
N CYS A 207 -10.75 20.97 14.88
CA CYS A 207 -11.36 22.32 14.91
C CYS A 207 -10.33 23.43 15.05
N SER A 208 -9.30 23.25 15.88
CA SER A 208 -8.22 24.22 16.06
C SER A 208 -7.41 24.41 14.76
N LYS A 209 -7.21 23.37 13.99
CA LYS A 209 -6.53 23.43 12.67
C LYS A 209 -7.41 24.14 11.63
N LEU A 210 -8.72 23.87 11.61
CA LEU A 210 -9.65 24.43 10.63
C LEU A 210 -9.95 25.91 10.88
N GLY A 211 -9.90 26.36 12.11
CA GLY A 211 -10.27 27.74 12.48
C GLY A 211 -11.76 28.01 12.26
N ASN A 212 -12.10 29.24 11.86
CA ASN A 212 -13.44 29.66 11.43
C ASN A 212 -14.59 29.37 12.42
N GLY A 213 -14.30 29.29 13.73
CA GLY A 213 -15.32 28.98 14.73
C GLY A 213 -15.86 27.55 14.71
N ALA A 214 -15.10 26.61 14.12
CA ALA A 214 -15.44 25.20 14.13
C ALA A 214 -15.60 24.67 15.57
N GLN A 215 -16.63 23.88 15.81
CA GLN A 215 -16.99 23.35 17.12
C GLN A 215 -16.83 21.84 17.16
N ALA A 216 -16.58 21.28 18.33
CA ALA A 216 -16.41 19.85 18.54
C ALA A 216 -17.50 19.30 19.47
N CYS A 217 -18.00 18.09 19.16
CA CYS A 217 -18.87 17.35 20.06
C CYS A 217 -18.51 15.85 20.07
N LYS A 218 -19.12 15.11 21.00
CA LYS A 218 -19.02 13.65 21.03
C LYS A 218 -20.05 13.02 20.10
N LEU A 219 -19.78 11.76 19.64
CA LEU A 219 -20.71 11.01 18.79
C LEU A 219 -22.08 10.81 19.43
N GLU A 220 -22.13 10.67 20.75
CA GLU A 220 -23.39 10.47 21.50
C GLU A 220 -24.37 11.63 21.34
N ALA A 221 -23.91 12.82 20.91
CA ALA A 221 -24.76 13.96 20.65
C ALA A 221 -25.48 13.89 19.28
N LEU A 222 -25.09 12.98 18.39
CA LEU A 222 -25.65 12.91 17.03
C LEU A 222 -27.18 12.89 16.98
N PRO A 223 -27.92 12.08 17.78
CA PRO A 223 -29.38 12.04 17.72
C PRO A 223 -30.05 13.39 17.96
N GLU A 224 -29.41 14.25 18.77
CA GLU A 224 -29.96 15.54 19.17
C GLU A 224 -29.64 16.66 18.19
N ILE A 225 -28.60 16.50 17.36
CA ILE A 225 -28.08 17.58 16.53
C ILE A 225 -28.27 17.39 15.03
N LEU A 226 -28.45 16.14 14.53
CA LEU A 226 -28.53 15.83 13.09
C LEU A 226 -29.54 16.70 12.32
N HIS A 227 -30.65 17.08 12.95
CA HIS A 227 -31.71 17.91 12.36
C HIS A 227 -31.24 19.36 12.02
N ARG A 228 -30.12 19.82 12.63
CA ARG A 228 -29.61 21.20 12.47
C ARG A 228 -28.71 21.40 11.27
N TYR A 229 -28.24 20.29 10.67
CA TYR A 229 -27.23 20.34 9.62
C TYR A 229 -27.83 20.06 8.24
N ASP A 230 -27.36 20.80 7.27
CA ASP A 230 -27.79 20.68 5.87
C ASP A 230 -26.87 19.74 5.11
N ILE A 231 -25.62 19.64 5.56
CA ILE A 231 -24.58 18.78 5.00
C ILE A 231 -24.00 17.93 6.12
N ILE A 232 -23.97 16.60 5.92
CA ILE A 232 -23.39 15.63 6.84
C ILE A 232 -22.38 14.77 6.08
N ILE A 233 -21.14 14.72 6.56
CA ILE A 233 -20.07 13.94 5.96
C ILE A 233 -19.51 13.01 7.02
N SER A 234 -19.54 11.70 6.77
CA SER A 234 -19.06 10.70 7.69
C SER A 234 -17.87 9.93 7.15
N CYS A 235 -16.87 9.74 7.99
CA CYS A 235 -15.74 8.86 7.77
C CYS A 235 -15.11 8.50 9.13
N THR A 236 -15.59 7.41 9.73
CA THR A 236 -15.04 6.86 10.98
C THR A 236 -14.36 5.52 10.73
N GLY A 237 -13.74 4.94 11.74
CA GLY A 237 -13.26 3.57 11.74
C GLY A 237 -14.23 2.63 12.51
N SER A 238 -15.51 2.90 12.47
CA SER A 238 -16.51 2.07 13.14
C SER A 238 -16.83 0.84 12.30
N GLU A 239 -16.96 -0.31 12.95
CA GLU A 239 -17.43 -1.54 12.30
C GLU A 239 -18.94 -1.55 12.08
N LEU A 240 -19.66 -0.76 12.87
CA LEU A 240 -21.12 -0.63 12.80
C LEU A 240 -21.52 0.78 12.41
N PRO A 241 -22.64 0.96 11.68
CA PRO A 241 -23.14 2.28 11.35
C PRO A 241 -23.33 3.16 12.60
N VAL A 242 -22.84 4.40 12.50
CA VAL A 242 -22.97 5.40 13.58
C VAL A 242 -24.17 6.31 13.37
N ILE A 243 -24.74 6.35 12.16
CA ILE A 243 -25.98 7.06 11.81
C ILE A 243 -26.99 6.04 11.29
N THR A 244 -28.03 5.81 12.08
CA THR A 244 -29.09 4.86 11.75
C THR A 244 -30.26 5.54 11.03
N ARG A 245 -31.08 4.72 10.35
CA ARG A 245 -32.34 5.17 9.73
C ARG A 245 -33.28 5.84 10.74
N ASP A 246 -33.38 5.28 11.93
CA ASP A 246 -34.28 5.83 12.96
C ASP A 246 -33.81 7.18 13.48
N MET A 247 -32.50 7.37 13.66
CA MET A 247 -31.91 8.67 14.00
C MET A 247 -32.25 9.73 12.95
N MET A 248 -32.10 9.38 11.66
CA MET A 248 -32.39 10.30 10.57
C MET A 248 -33.89 10.54 10.39
N ALA A 249 -34.77 9.55 10.60
CA ALA A 249 -36.21 9.73 10.57
C ALA A 249 -36.67 10.70 11.69
N ASN A 250 -36.12 10.57 12.88
CA ASN A 250 -36.37 11.48 13.99
C ASN A 250 -35.82 12.88 13.72
N ALA A 251 -34.64 12.99 13.12
CA ALA A 251 -34.07 14.28 12.72
C ALA A 251 -34.95 14.98 11.64
N ALA A 252 -35.40 14.22 10.63
CA ALA A 252 -36.28 14.73 9.59
C ALA A 252 -37.61 15.28 10.14
N ALA A 253 -38.20 14.58 11.11
CA ALA A 253 -39.43 15.03 11.77
C ALA A 253 -39.27 16.36 12.57
N GLN A 254 -38.04 16.68 13.00
CA GLN A 254 -37.73 17.91 13.73
C GLN A 254 -37.39 19.11 12.79
N ARG A 255 -37.14 18.86 11.51
CA ARG A 255 -36.87 19.94 10.54
C ARG A 255 -38.16 20.63 10.17
N THR A 256 -38.43 21.78 10.80
CA THR A 256 -39.60 22.63 10.54
C THR A 256 -39.28 23.60 9.39
N GLY A 257 -40.16 23.71 8.39
CA GLY A 257 -40.06 24.63 7.26
C GLY A 257 -40.05 23.88 5.92
N SER A 258 -39.75 24.61 4.84
CA SER A 258 -39.56 24.01 3.48
C SER A 258 -38.56 22.88 3.58
N LEU A 259 -38.96 21.68 3.16
CA LEU A 259 -38.13 20.45 3.12
C LEU A 259 -36.95 20.66 2.15
N LYS A 260 -35.91 21.37 2.61
CA LYS A 260 -34.64 21.44 1.89
C LYS A 260 -33.96 20.10 2.00
N THR A 261 -33.48 19.61 0.87
CA THR A 261 -32.70 18.38 0.79
C THR A 261 -31.51 18.45 1.76
N GLN A 262 -31.32 17.40 2.54
CA GLN A 262 -30.14 17.20 3.36
C GLN A 262 -29.14 16.36 2.59
N PHE A 263 -27.95 16.90 2.37
CA PHE A 263 -26.87 16.18 1.69
C PHE A 263 -26.12 15.33 2.69
N MET A 264 -25.97 14.05 2.42
CA MET A 264 -25.17 13.11 3.21
C MET A 264 -24.13 12.42 2.36
N LEU A 265 -22.90 12.34 2.84
CA LEU A 265 -21.79 11.70 2.14
C LEU A 265 -21.08 10.73 3.11
N ASP A 266 -21.16 9.46 2.80
CA ASP A 266 -20.47 8.40 3.55
C ASP A 266 -19.19 8.00 2.83
N LEU A 267 -18.06 8.33 3.46
CA LEU A 267 -16.71 8.02 2.98
C LEU A 267 -16.09 6.81 3.67
N ALA A 268 -16.81 6.21 4.62
CA ALA A 268 -16.32 5.08 5.42
C ALA A 268 -16.52 3.74 4.69
N VAL A 269 -15.63 2.81 4.98
CA VAL A 269 -15.76 1.38 4.66
C VAL A 269 -15.19 0.62 5.87
N PRO A 270 -16.02 -0.11 6.62
CA PRO A 270 -17.49 -0.27 6.49
C PRO A 270 -18.25 1.06 6.58
N ARG A 271 -19.52 1.05 6.11
CA ARG A 271 -20.37 2.26 6.09
C ARG A 271 -20.68 2.76 7.48
N ASP A 272 -20.60 4.08 7.64
CA ASP A 272 -21.02 4.78 8.85
C ASP A 272 -22.52 5.09 8.86
N ILE A 273 -23.18 5.12 7.67
CA ILE A 273 -24.59 5.48 7.50
C ILE A 273 -25.35 4.27 6.95
N GLU A 274 -26.44 3.88 7.63
CA GLU A 274 -27.29 2.79 7.14
C GLU A 274 -27.83 3.09 5.73
N ALA A 275 -27.84 2.08 4.86
CA ALA A 275 -28.27 2.23 3.45
C ALA A 275 -29.74 2.69 3.34
N GLU A 276 -30.58 2.26 4.27
CA GLU A 276 -32.00 2.58 4.36
C GLU A 276 -32.27 4.08 4.59
N VAL A 277 -31.27 4.85 5.03
CA VAL A 277 -31.35 6.31 5.13
C VAL A 277 -31.64 6.96 3.78
N ALA A 278 -31.15 6.38 2.68
CA ALA A 278 -31.41 6.86 1.32
C ALA A 278 -32.91 6.79 0.92
N GLN A 279 -33.73 5.99 1.62
CA GLN A 279 -35.16 5.85 1.38
C GLN A 279 -36.00 6.96 2.06
N LEU A 280 -35.38 7.74 2.95
CA LEU A 280 -36.09 8.83 3.66
C LEU A 280 -36.30 10.04 2.73
N PRO A 281 -37.46 10.71 2.83
CA PRO A 281 -37.73 11.86 1.98
C PRO A 281 -36.77 13.02 2.29
N ALA A 282 -36.42 13.80 1.27
CA ALA A 282 -35.54 14.94 1.34
C ALA A 282 -34.10 14.64 1.86
N ILE A 283 -33.63 13.39 1.71
CA ILE A 283 -32.25 13.00 1.96
C ILE A 283 -31.60 12.60 0.62
N ALA A 284 -30.41 13.15 0.36
CA ALA A 284 -29.55 12.74 -0.74
C ALA A 284 -28.29 12.10 -0.14
N LEU A 285 -28.31 10.77 -0.03
CA LEU A 285 -27.19 9.98 0.47
C LEU A 285 -26.29 9.54 -0.68
N PHE A 286 -25.03 9.84 -0.55
CA PHE A 286 -23.95 9.42 -1.48
C PHE A 286 -22.90 8.62 -0.73
N THR A 287 -22.27 7.70 -1.43
CA THR A 287 -21.20 6.85 -0.93
C THR A 287 -19.86 7.23 -1.56
N VAL A 288 -18.79 6.61 -1.09
CA VAL A 288 -17.45 6.73 -1.68
C VAL A 288 -17.45 6.30 -3.16
N ASP A 289 -18.30 5.35 -3.56
CA ASP A 289 -18.39 4.89 -4.95
C ASP A 289 -19.09 5.91 -5.87
N ASP A 290 -20.15 6.56 -5.40
CA ASP A 290 -20.82 7.64 -6.15
C ASP A 290 -19.86 8.81 -6.40
N MET A 291 -18.98 9.08 -5.42
CA MET A 291 -17.94 10.08 -5.59
C MET A 291 -16.90 9.66 -6.63
N ALA A 292 -16.51 8.36 -6.66
CA ALA A 292 -15.54 7.86 -7.62
C ALA A 292 -16.00 8.03 -9.05
N GLU A 293 -17.28 7.76 -9.35
CA GLU A 293 -17.85 7.93 -10.69
C GLU A 293 -17.76 9.40 -11.15
N ARG A 294 -18.09 10.35 -10.27
CA ARG A 294 -18.03 11.79 -10.60
C ARG A 294 -16.61 12.31 -10.78
N VAL A 295 -15.65 11.80 -10.02
CA VAL A 295 -14.22 12.11 -10.19
C VAL A 295 -13.68 11.52 -11.50
N ALA A 296 -14.19 10.36 -11.92
CA ALA A 296 -13.77 9.70 -13.15
C ALA A 296 -14.04 10.55 -14.42
N GLN A 297 -15.08 11.38 -14.44
CA GLN A 297 -15.43 12.26 -15.57
C GLN A 297 -14.37 13.36 -15.86
N GLY A 298 -13.43 13.61 -14.96
CA GLY A 298 -12.31 14.58 -15.14
C GLY A 298 -10.99 13.96 -15.64
N LYS A 299 -10.98 12.70 -16.08
CA LYS A 299 -9.74 11.94 -16.40
C LYS A 299 -9.01 12.40 -17.66
N GLU A 300 -9.69 12.97 -18.65
CA GLU A 300 -9.08 13.27 -19.96
C GLU A 300 -7.94 14.31 -19.88
N ALA A 301 -8.08 15.33 -19.04
CA ALA A 301 -7.03 16.35 -18.85
C ALA A 301 -5.74 15.83 -18.18
N ARG A 302 -5.77 14.60 -17.61
CA ARG A 302 -4.66 14.00 -16.86
C ARG A 302 -4.00 12.82 -17.58
N ALA A 303 -4.52 12.44 -18.74
CA ALA A 303 -4.03 11.27 -19.48
C ALA A 303 -2.53 11.38 -19.80
N ALA A 304 -2.03 12.56 -20.13
CA ALA A 304 -0.61 12.78 -20.44
C ALA A 304 0.29 12.60 -19.19
N ALA A 305 -0.08 13.20 -18.06
CA ALA A 305 0.65 13.04 -16.80
C ALA A 305 0.63 11.59 -16.30
N ALA A 306 -0.51 10.91 -16.46
CA ALA A 306 -0.65 9.49 -16.14
C ALA A 306 0.24 8.61 -17.01
N ALA A 307 0.29 8.85 -18.32
CA ALA A 307 1.14 8.09 -19.25
C ALA A 307 2.63 8.28 -18.91
N GLN A 308 3.05 9.50 -18.59
CA GLN A 308 4.40 9.77 -18.16
C GLN A 308 4.73 9.05 -16.83
N ALA A 309 3.84 9.11 -15.86
CA ALA A 309 4.00 8.42 -14.58
C ALA A 309 4.09 6.90 -14.76
N GLU A 310 3.26 6.31 -15.64
CA GLU A 310 3.32 4.87 -15.98
C GLU A 310 4.66 4.46 -16.60
N ALA A 311 5.20 5.26 -17.53
CA ALA A 311 6.50 5.00 -18.11
C ALA A 311 7.62 5.03 -17.06
N MET A 312 7.58 6.00 -16.14
CA MET A 312 8.53 6.09 -15.03
C MET A 312 8.40 4.91 -14.06
N VAL A 313 7.17 4.51 -13.70
CA VAL A 313 6.92 3.32 -12.88
C VAL A 313 7.51 2.09 -13.55
N GLN A 314 7.30 1.89 -14.86
CA GLN A 314 7.88 0.74 -15.57
C GLN A 314 9.41 0.73 -15.52
N ALA A 315 10.06 1.89 -15.67
CA ALA A 315 11.52 1.99 -15.52
C ALA A 315 11.97 1.57 -14.11
N LYS A 316 11.27 2.03 -13.05
CA LYS A 316 11.57 1.66 -11.66
C LYS A 316 11.32 0.18 -11.36
N VAL A 317 10.32 -0.43 -11.98
CA VAL A 317 10.08 -1.88 -11.91
C VAL A 317 11.28 -2.64 -12.49
N ASN A 318 11.75 -2.23 -13.67
CA ASN A 318 12.90 -2.85 -14.32
C ASN A 318 14.17 -2.73 -13.46
N GLU A 319 14.41 -1.55 -12.86
CA GLU A 319 15.51 -1.32 -11.91
C GLU A 319 15.42 -2.27 -10.70
N PHE A 320 14.22 -2.44 -10.14
CA PHE A 320 14.01 -3.33 -8.99
C PHE A 320 14.24 -4.80 -9.35
N VAL A 321 13.72 -5.25 -10.49
CA VAL A 321 13.90 -6.63 -10.96
C VAL A 321 15.38 -6.93 -11.22
N ALA A 322 16.10 -6.02 -11.85
CA ALA A 322 17.53 -6.15 -12.08
C ALA A 322 18.32 -6.23 -10.75
N TRP A 323 17.98 -5.39 -9.79
CA TRP A 323 18.54 -5.43 -8.44
C TRP A 323 18.26 -6.77 -7.73
N GLN A 324 17.02 -7.28 -7.81
CA GLN A 324 16.65 -8.57 -7.23
C GLN A 324 17.47 -9.72 -7.82
N GLN A 325 17.60 -9.75 -9.15
CA GLN A 325 18.42 -10.74 -9.84
C GLN A 325 19.90 -10.66 -9.44
N SER A 326 20.44 -9.45 -9.26
CA SER A 326 21.82 -9.26 -8.80
C SER A 326 22.02 -9.83 -7.39
N ARG A 327 21.04 -9.66 -6.48
CA ARG A 327 21.12 -10.20 -5.12
C ARG A 327 21.05 -11.71 -5.06
N GLN A 328 20.33 -12.36 -5.95
CA GLN A 328 20.32 -13.84 -6.04
C GLN A 328 21.70 -14.39 -6.42
N ARG A 329 22.55 -13.59 -7.08
CA ARG A 329 23.92 -13.97 -7.45
C ARG A 329 24.94 -13.74 -6.35
N VAL A 330 24.65 -12.83 -5.39
CA VAL A 330 25.59 -12.51 -4.30
C VAL A 330 26.03 -13.73 -3.49
N PRO A 331 25.14 -14.64 -3.04
CA PRO A 331 25.58 -15.84 -2.32
C PRO A 331 26.53 -16.72 -3.14
N LEU A 332 26.30 -16.86 -4.46
CA LEU A 332 27.19 -17.62 -5.34
C LEU A 332 28.54 -16.94 -5.50
N ILE A 333 28.59 -15.61 -5.61
CA ILE A 333 29.84 -14.84 -5.67
C ILE A 333 30.62 -14.98 -4.36
N CYS A 334 29.94 -14.89 -3.20
CA CYS A 334 30.57 -15.14 -1.90
C CYS A 334 31.13 -16.54 -1.80
N ALA A 335 30.31 -17.58 -2.13
CA ALA A 335 30.74 -18.96 -2.09
C ALA A 335 31.95 -19.22 -3.00
N LEU A 336 31.98 -18.62 -4.19
CA LEU A 336 33.11 -18.73 -5.11
C LEU A 336 34.38 -18.09 -4.52
N ARG A 337 34.27 -16.92 -3.91
CA ARG A 337 35.40 -16.23 -3.25
C ARG A 337 35.91 -17.02 -2.04
N ASP A 338 35.01 -17.55 -1.22
CA ASP A 338 35.35 -18.36 -0.05
C ASP A 338 36.07 -19.67 -0.45
N GLU A 339 35.68 -20.27 -1.57
CA GLU A 339 36.38 -21.45 -2.12
C GLU A 339 37.80 -21.08 -2.57
N GLY A 340 37.94 -19.95 -3.31
CA GLY A 340 39.25 -19.45 -3.72
C GLY A 340 40.16 -19.14 -2.52
N GLU A 341 39.63 -18.51 -1.48
CA GLU A 341 40.39 -18.22 -0.26
C GLU A 341 40.79 -19.48 0.52
N ARG A 342 39.90 -20.46 0.62
CA ARG A 342 40.22 -21.77 1.20
C ARG A 342 41.34 -22.47 0.44
N ALA A 343 41.28 -22.47 -0.89
CA ALA A 343 42.32 -23.03 -1.74
C ALA A 343 43.68 -22.32 -1.52
N ARG A 344 43.67 -20.99 -1.51
CA ARG A 344 44.84 -20.16 -1.23
C ARG A 344 45.46 -20.48 0.13
N GLN A 345 44.65 -20.53 1.20
CA GLN A 345 45.14 -20.74 2.57
C GLN A 345 45.73 -22.15 2.75
N GLN A 346 45.13 -23.16 2.14
CA GLN A 346 45.65 -24.52 2.19
C GLN A 346 47.03 -24.65 1.52
N VAL A 347 47.19 -24.05 0.35
CA VAL A 347 48.46 -24.09 -0.38
C VAL A 347 49.54 -23.27 0.33
N LEU A 348 49.19 -22.07 0.85
CA LEU A 348 50.07 -21.25 1.63
C LEU A 348 50.58 -21.95 2.89
N ASN A 349 49.68 -22.59 3.65
CA ASN A 349 50.03 -23.33 4.86
C ASN A 349 50.98 -24.51 4.55
N HIS A 350 50.78 -25.15 3.40
CA HIS A 350 51.68 -26.20 2.94
C HIS A 350 53.09 -25.64 2.60
N ALA A 351 53.15 -24.54 1.85
CA ALA A 351 54.41 -23.87 1.50
C ALA A 351 55.17 -23.38 2.76
N MET A 352 54.47 -22.80 3.75
CA MET A 352 55.10 -22.34 5.00
C MET A 352 55.72 -23.52 5.81
N ARG A 353 55.06 -24.66 5.80
CA ARG A 353 55.63 -25.89 6.42
C ARG A 353 56.85 -26.42 5.66
N GLN A 354 56.95 -26.27 4.35
CA GLN A 354 58.10 -26.65 3.59
C GLN A 354 59.28 -25.72 3.82
N LEU A 355 59.03 -24.39 3.89
CA LEU A 355 60.04 -23.40 4.28
C LEU A 355 60.62 -23.71 5.70
N ALA A 356 59.74 -24.02 6.63
CA ALA A 356 60.16 -24.36 8.01
C ALA A 356 60.99 -25.67 8.07
N LYS A 357 60.91 -26.52 7.08
CA LYS A 357 61.72 -27.77 6.94
C LYS A 357 63.03 -27.52 6.22
N GLY A 358 63.33 -26.26 5.79
CA GLY A 358 64.59 -25.93 5.13
C GLY A 358 64.56 -26.14 3.58
N THR A 359 63.41 -26.33 2.97
CA THR A 359 63.29 -26.38 1.51
C THR A 359 63.64 -25.01 0.91
N PRO A 360 64.42 -24.93 -0.20
CA PRO A 360 64.81 -23.68 -0.80
C PRO A 360 63.60 -22.80 -1.17
N PRO A 361 63.60 -21.48 -0.86
CA PRO A 361 62.45 -20.61 -1.15
C PRO A 361 62.00 -20.59 -2.61
N GLU A 362 62.91 -20.66 -3.52
CA GLU A 362 62.61 -20.70 -4.98
C GLU A 362 61.80 -21.91 -5.37
N GLU A 363 62.16 -23.08 -4.87
CA GLU A 363 61.44 -24.35 -5.10
C GLU A 363 60.03 -24.33 -4.44
N VAL A 364 59.93 -23.74 -3.21
CA VAL A 364 58.67 -23.60 -2.54
C VAL A 364 57.72 -22.66 -3.26
N LEU A 365 58.22 -21.52 -3.80
CA LEU A 365 57.42 -20.55 -4.59
C LEU A 365 56.91 -21.16 -5.90
N GLU A 366 57.74 -21.92 -6.59
CA GLU A 366 57.35 -22.59 -7.83
C GLU A 366 56.24 -23.65 -7.56
N ARG A 367 56.43 -24.49 -6.54
CA ARG A 367 55.42 -25.49 -6.13
C ARG A 367 54.14 -24.83 -5.69
N LEU A 368 54.19 -23.72 -4.90
CA LEU A 368 53.04 -22.97 -4.47
C LEU A 368 52.24 -22.44 -5.66
N SER A 369 52.90 -21.81 -6.66
CA SER A 369 52.27 -21.32 -7.84
C SER A 369 51.54 -22.40 -8.63
N VAL A 370 52.22 -23.53 -8.91
CA VAL A 370 51.61 -24.70 -9.61
C VAL A 370 50.46 -25.30 -8.84
N GLN A 371 50.60 -25.50 -7.52
CA GLN A 371 49.54 -26.09 -6.70
C GLN A 371 48.30 -25.19 -6.60
N LEU A 372 48.48 -23.84 -6.47
CA LEU A 372 47.40 -22.91 -6.43
C LEU A 372 46.62 -22.90 -7.75
N THR A 373 47.34 -22.81 -8.89
CA THR A 373 46.76 -22.84 -10.22
C THR A 373 45.97 -24.11 -10.45
N ASN A 374 46.57 -25.26 -10.16
CA ASN A 374 45.88 -26.56 -10.30
C ASN A 374 44.62 -26.68 -9.43
N LYS A 375 44.69 -26.13 -8.20
CA LYS A 375 43.57 -26.19 -7.28
C LYS A 375 42.41 -25.28 -7.72
N LEU A 376 42.68 -24.10 -8.23
CA LEU A 376 41.69 -23.18 -8.76
C LEU A 376 41.06 -23.67 -10.07
N LEU A 377 41.84 -24.33 -10.93
CA LEU A 377 41.38 -24.86 -12.21
C LEU A 377 40.72 -26.26 -12.08
N HIS A 378 40.87 -26.93 -10.94
CA HIS A 378 40.36 -28.31 -10.77
C HIS A 378 38.86 -28.41 -11.02
N SER A 379 38.06 -27.55 -10.37
CA SER A 379 36.59 -27.56 -10.48
C SER A 379 36.09 -27.21 -11.89
N PRO A 380 36.57 -26.13 -12.53
CA PRO A 380 36.27 -25.83 -13.94
C PRO A 380 36.63 -26.99 -14.90
N THR A 381 37.82 -27.53 -14.78
CA THR A 381 38.28 -28.65 -15.65
C THR A 381 37.40 -29.90 -15.46
N ARG A 382 37.05 -30.18 -14.21
CA ARG A 382 36.14 -31.33 -13.89
C ARG A 382 34.74 -31.11 -14.46
N ALA A 383 34.23 -29.85 -14.42
CA ALA A 383 32.94 -29.49 -15.01
C ALA A 383 32.95 -29.69 -16.54
N LEU A 384 34.01 -29.27 -17.21
CA LEU A 384 34.19 -29.48 -18.67
C LEU A 384 34.25 -30.94 -19.02
N ASN A 385 34.97 -31.78 -18.24
CA ASN A 385 35.11 -33.21 -18.48
C ASN A 385 33.82 -34.03 -18.20
N LYS A 386 32.90 -33.48 -17.39
CA LYS A 386 31.61 -34.12 -17.05
C LYS A 386 30.43 -33.60 -17.87
N ALA A 387 30.63 -32.54 -18.62
CA ALA A 387 29.59 -31.96 -19.46
C ALA A 387 29.27 -32.95 -20.59
N ASP A 388 28.13 -33.61 -20.51
CA ASP A 388 27.55 -34.39 -21.60
C ASP A 388 27.16 -33.46 -22.76
N THR A 389 26.99 -34.04 -23.96
CA THR A 389 26.63 -33.31 -25.18
C THR A 389 25.36 -32.47 -25.08
N HIS A 390 24.55 -32.62 -24.02
CA HIS A 390 23.35 -31.80 -23.71
C HIS A 390 23.64 -30.59 -22.81
N ASP A 391 24.80 -30.49 -22.15
CA ASP A 391 25.17 -29.42 -21.22
C ASP A 391 25.98 -28.28 -21.90
N GLY A 392 25.64 -27.96 -23.14
CA GLY A 392 26.33 -26.91 -23.91
C GLY A 392 26.35 -25.50 -23.23
N HIS A 393 25.49 -25.29 -22.23
CA HIS A 393 25.48 -24.05 -21.44
C HIS A 393 26.70 -23.93 -20.51
N VAL A 394 27.11 -25.00 -19.85
CA VAL A 394 28.27 -25.02 -18.95
C VAL A 394 29.57 -24.79 -19.72
N VAL A 395 29.73 -25.48 -20.86
CA VAL A 395 30.87 -25.32 -21.75
C VAL A 395 31.01 -23.88 -22.26
N LYS A 396 29.90 -23.30 -22.77
CA LYS A 396 29.85 -21.91 -23.25
C LYS A 396 30.16 -20.91 -22.14
N ALA A 397 29.60 -21.11 -20.94
CA ALA A 397 29.83 -20.21 -19.80
C ALA A 397 31.32 -20.23 -19.38
N LEU A 398 31.93 -21.41 -19.27
CA LEU A 398 33.35 -21.52 -18.92
C LEU A 398 34.26 -20.98 -20.01
N ALA A 399 33.95 -21.24 -21.30
CA ALA A 399 34.69 -20.67 -22.42
C ALA A 399 34.65 -19.13 -22.39
N GLN A 400 33.51 -18.55 -22.10
CA GLN A 400 33.35 -17.09 -21.97
C GLN A 400 34.11 -16.51 -20.76
N VAL A 401 34.05 -17.16 -19.60
CA VAL A 401 34.70 -16.68 -18.35
C VAL A 401 36.24 -16.73 -18.49
N TYR A 402 36.79 -17.78 -19.12
CA TYR A 402 38.24 -17.99 -19.26
C TYR A 402 38.79 -17.56 -20.62
N HIS A 403 37.98 -16.91 -21.47
CA HIS A 403 38.35 -16.46 -22.82
C HIS A 403 38.96 -17.57 -23.67
N LEU A 404 38.38 -18.79 -23.59
CA LEU A 404 38.86 -19.93 -24.35
C LEU A 404 38.36 -19.87 -25.81
N PRO A 405 39.13 -20.33 -26.80
CA PRO A 405 38.66 -20.46 -28.17
C PRO A 405 37.50 -21.47 -28.23
N HIS A 406 36.50 -21.19 -29.07
CA HIS A 406 35.35 -22.04 -29.33
C HIS A 406 35.73 -23.19 -30.25
#